data_0a01b444b76349cf56346797e5c0ed2e
#
_entry.id   0a01b444b76349cf56346797e5c0ed2e
#
_cell.length_a   1.000
_cell.length_b   1.000
_cell.length_c   1.000
_cell.angle_alpha   90.00
_cell.angle_beta   90.00
_cell.angle_gamma   90.00
#
_symmetry.space_group_name_H-M   'P 1'
#
loop_
_entity.id
_entity.type
_entity.pdbx_description
1 polymer ?
#
loop_
_entity_poly.entity_id
_entity_poly.type
_entity_poly.pdbx_seq_one_letter_code
_entity_poly.pdbx_strand_id
1 'polypeptide(L)'
;LAMIPIYFGVGDDANQGLCTGSENYCCVNATATEADIQATLDFMAWCVTSEEGTKAMANEMGFVIPFKAAVESPNLFVKQDVAYSAAGKNPVSWNFPTMPSEEWKNGVGSALSAYAADQTDANWDAVVTAFVDGWASEYALKG
;
A
#
# COMPACT_ATOMS: atom_id res chain seq x y z
N LEU A 1 -13.60 -12.24 12.96
CA LEU A 1 -12.48 -11.40 12.55
C LEU A 1 -13.04 -10.11 11.96
N ALA A 2 -12.45 -8.98 12.31
CA ALA A 2 -12.76 -7.68 11.76
C ALA A 2 -11.47 -6.89 11.54
N MET A 3 -11.44 -6.11 10.44
CA MET A 3 -10.42 -5.08 10.25
C MET A 3 -11.02 -3.75 10.71
N ILE A 4 -10.22 -2.96 11.36
CA ILE A 4 -10.58 -1.60 11.77
C ILE A 4 -9.53 -0.62 11.26
N PRO A 5 -9.94 0.58 10.85
CA PRO A 5 -8.99 1.64 10.54
C PRO A 5 -8.16 2.00 11.76
N ILE A 6 -6.93 2.48 11.52
CA ILE A 6 -6.11 3.06 12.59
C ILE A 6 -6.53 4.52 12.75
N TYR A 7 -7.12 4.85 13.89
CA TYR A 7 -7.54 6.22 14.20
C TYR A 7 -6.47 6.92 15.04
N PHE A 8 -6.10 8.12 14.61
CA PHE A 8 -5.10 8.94 15.30
C PHE A 8 -5.70 10.14 16.04
N GLY A 9 -7.00 10.34 15.95
CA GLY A 9 -7.67 11.51 16.53
C GLY A 9 -7.38 12.81 15.80
N VAL A 10 -6.99 12.75 14.54
CA VAL A 10 -6.64 13.91 13.71
C VAL A 10 -7.49 13.93 12.44
N GLY A 11 -8.07 15.09 12.14
CA GLY A 11 -8.89 15.25 10.93
C GLY A 11 -10.24 14.54 11.01
N ASP A 12 -10.70 14.00 9.88
CA ASP A 12 -12.00 13.34 9.75
C ASP A 12 -11.90 11.83 9.97
N ASP A 13 -11.46 11.41 11.15
CA ASP A 13 -11.28 10.00 11.51
C ASP A 13 -12.58 9.19 11.39
N ALA A 14 -13.74 9.83 11.58
CA ALA A 14 -15.03 9.14 11.48
C ALA A 14 -15.31 8.61 10.08
N ASN A 15 -14.75 9.25 9.05
CA ASN A 15 -14.88 8.85 7.65
C ASN A 15 -13.65 8.13 7.10
N GLN A 16 -12.64 7.88 7.91
CA GLN A 16 -11.47 7.14 7.51
C GLN A 16 -11.82 5.67 7.21
N GLY A 17 -11.34 5.20 6.06
CA GLY A 17 -11.36 3.79 5.66
C GLY A 17 -10.07 3.07 6.03
N LEU A 18 -9.88 1.91 5.41
CA LEU A 18 -8.67 1.12 5.60
C LEU A 18 -7.49 1.72 4.85
N CYS A 19 -6.27 1.42 5.30
CA CYS A 19 -5.07 1.68 4.53
C CYS A 19 -5.03 0.73 3.33
N THR A 20 -5.04 1.31 2.13
CA THR A 20 -5.00 0.58 0.87
C THR A 20 -3.92 1.16 -0.04
N GLY A 21 -3.47 0.37 -0.99
CA GLY A 21 -2.48 0.83 -1.98
C GLY A 21 -2.19 -0.25 -3.00
N SER A 22 -1.57 0.16 -4.10
CA SER A 22 -1.10 -0.77 -5.13
C SER A 22 0.30 -1.25 -4.74
N GLU A 23 0.49 -2.54 -4.60
CA GLU A 23 1.77 -3.15 -4.26
C GLU A 23 2.32 -4.03 -5.40
N ASN A 24 1.42 -4.63 -6.18
CA ASN A 24 1.78 -5.54 -7.24
C ASN A 24 1.56 -4.85 -8.59
N TYR A 25 2.65 -4.60 -9.30
CA TYR A 25 2.63 -3.94 -10.59
C TYR A 25 3.10 -4.90 -11.67
N CYS A 26 2.39 -4.92 -12.79
CA CYS A 26 2.85 -5.57 -14.01
C CYS A 26 3.47 -4.51 -14.92
N CYS A 27 4.67 -4.80 -15.43
CA CYS A 27 5.36 -3.94 -16.37
C CYS A 27 5.59 -4.69 -17.69
N VAL A 28 5.39 -3.98 -18.80
CA VAL A 28 5.72 -4.49 -20.14
C VAL A 28 7.12 -4.02 -20.50
N ASN A 29 7.99 -4.93 -20.92
CA ASN A 29 9.32 -4.57 -21.40
C ASN A 29 9.21 -3.86 -22.76
N ALA A 30 9.41 -2.55 -22.79
CA ALA A 30 9.32 -1.73 -23.98
C ALA A 30 10.40 -2.01 -25.05
N THR A 31 11.44 -2.76 -24.71
CA THR A 31 12.51 -3.14 -25.64
C THR A 31 12.35 -4.58 -26.19
N ALA A 32 11.30 -5.28 -25.80
CA ALA A 32 10.98 -6.62 -26.34
C ALA A 32 10.46 -6.50 -27.77
N THR A 33 10.35 -7.66 -28.44
CA THR A 33 9.72 -7.67 -29.78
C THR A 33 8.23 -7.30 -29.69
N GLU A 34 7.68 -6.78 -30.77
CA GLU A 34 6.25 -6.42 -30.82
C GLU A 34 5.34 -7.63 -30.49
N ALA A 35 5.71 -8.82 -30.94
CA ALA A 35 4.99 -10.05 -30.64
C ALA A 35 5.02 -10.40 -29.15
N ASP A 36 6.14 -10.22 -28.49
CA ASP A 36 6.27 -10.49 -27.04
C ASP A 36 5.52 -9.45 -26.21
N ILE A 37 5.55 -8.18 -26.64
CA ILE A 37 4.77 -7.11 -26.02
C ILE A 37 3.28 -7.45 -26.11
N GLN A 38 2.79 -7.82 -27.31
CA GLN A 38 1.39 -8.14 -27.52
C GLN A 38 0.99 -9.38 -26.69
N ALA A 39 1.80 -10.43 -26.69
CA ALA A 39 1.53 -11.62 -25.87
C ALA A 39 1.46 -11.28 -24.36
N THR A 40 2.32 -10.37 -23.89
CA THR A 40 2.29 -9.90 -22.50
C THR A 40 0.99 -9.14 -22.20
N LEU A 41 0.57 -8.25 -23.08
CA LEU A 41 -0.69 -7.49 -22.94
C LEU A 41 -1.91 -8.42 -22.99
N ASP A 42 -1.92 -9.42 -23.88
CA ASP A 42 -2.98 -10.42 -23.97
C ASP A 42 -3.08 -11.26 -22.70
N PHE A 43 -1.94 -11.64 -22.10
CA PHE A 43 -1.92 -12.35 -20.82
C PHE A 43 -2.45 -11.47 -19.68
N MET A 44 -2.03 -10.20 -19.59
CA MET A 44 -2.52 -9.26 -18.59
C MET A 44 -4.03 -9.05 -18.73
N ALA A 45 -4.52 -8.89 -19.98
CA ALA A 45 -5.95 -8.79 -20.24
C ALA A 45 -6.69 -10.07 -19.83
N TRP A 46 -6.16 -11.23 -20.14
CA TRP A 46 -6.72 -12.52 -19.74
C TRP A 46 -6.83 -12.64 -18.21
N CYS A 47 -5.80 -12.26 -17.46
CA CYS A 47 -5.81 -12.28 -16.00
C CYS A 47 -7.01 -11.52 -15.39
N VAL A 48 -7.40 -10.41 -15.99
CA VAL A 48 -8.43 -9.52 -15.42
C VAL A 48 -9.80 -9.65 -16.08
N THR A 49 -9.92 -10.37 -17.20
CA THR A 49 -11.17 -10.50 -17.96
C THR A 49 -11.69 -11.94 -18.07
N SER A 50 -10.83 -12.95 -17.98
CA SER A 50 -11.26 -14.34 -18.02
C SER A 50 -11.80 -14.83 -16.68
N GLU A 51 -12.66 -15.84 -16.70
CA GLU A 51 -13.17 -16.47 -15.48
C GLU A 51 -12.06 -17.14 -14.68
N GLU A 52 -11.15 -17.85 -15.34
CA GLU A 52 -10.01 -18.52 -14.71
C GLU A 52 -9.02 -17.51 -14.10
N GLY A 53 -8.64 -16.47 -14.85
CA GLY A 53 -7.72 -15.45 -14.39
C GLY A 53 -8.26 -14.69 -13.19
N THR A 54 -9.51 -14.24 -13.24
CA THR A 54 -10.13 -13.52 -12.13
C THR A 54 -10.33 -14.38 -10.90
N LYS A 55 -10.67 -15.67 -11.06
CA LYS A 55 -10.72 -16.63 -9.93
C LYS A 55 -9.37 -16.87 -9.30
N ALA A 56 -8.33 -17.08 -10.10
CA ALA A 56 -6.97 -17.27 -9.59
C ALA A 56 -6.52 -16.04 -8.78
N MET A 57 -6.70 -14.85 -9.31
CA MET A 57 -6.34 -13.61 -8.62
C MET A 57 -7.12 -13.40 -7.32
N ALA A 58 -8.42 -13.62 -7.34
CA ALA A 58 -9.28 -13.36 -6.17
C ALA A 58 -9.17 -14.45 -5.09
N ASN A 59 -9.15 -15.73 -5.47
CA ASN A 59 -9.30 -16.85 -4.55
C ASN A 59 -7.98 -17.48 -4.14
N GLU A 60 -7.01 -17.56 -5.06
CA GLU A 60 -5.74 -18.22 -4.81
C GLU A 60 -4.67 -17.21 -4.36
N MET A 61 -4.62 -16.05 -5.00
CA MET A 61 -3.66 -14.98 -4.66
C MET A 61 -4.19 -14.01 -3.60
N GLY A 62 -5.51 -13.93 -3.42
CA GLY A 62 -6.14 -13.06 -2.43
C GLY A 62 -6.07 -11.56 -2.76
N PHE A 63 -5.94 -11.22 -4.06
CA PHE A 63 -5.87 -9.84 -4.50
C PHE A 63 -7.24 -9.15 -4.43
N VAL A 64 -7.21 -7.87 -4.05
CA VAL A 64 -8.31 -6.96 -4.32
C VAL A 64 -8.19 -6.50 -5.77
N ILE A 65 -9.10 -6.94 -6.62
CA ILE A 65 -9.04 -6.66 -8.06
C ILE A 65 -9.80 -5.36 -8.33
N PRO A 66 -9.16 -4.27 -8.77
CA PRO A 66 -9.80 -2.97 -8.96
C PRO A 66 -10.57 -2.85 -10.30
N PHE A 67 -10.99 -3.96 -10.88
CA PHE A 67 -11.68 -4.01 -12.17
C PHE A 67 -13.14 -4.45 -12.00
N LYS A 68 -14.04 -3.92 -12.83
CA LYS A 68 -15.48 -4.20 -12.76
C LYS A 68 -15.85 -5.67 -13.00
N ALA A 69 -15.01 -6.43 -13.68
CA ALA A 69 -15.20 -7.85 -13.96
C ALA A 69 -14.68 -8.76 -12.84
N ALA A 70 -14.24 -8.21 -11.71
CA ALA A 70 -13.68 -8.96 -10.61
C ALA A 70 -14.70 -9.93 -9.99
N VAL A 71 -14.22 -11.12 -9.65
CA VAL A 71 -14.98 -12.11 -8.87
C VAL A 71 -14.92 -11.71 -7.40
N GLU A 72 -15.99 -11.94 -6.66
CA GLU A 72 -16.00 -11.70 -5.21
C GLU A 72 -15.01 -12.65 -4.51
N SER A 73 -14.07 -12.09 -3.77
CA SER A 73 -13.12 -12.87 -2.99
C SER A 73 -13.79 -13.54 -1.78
N PRO A 74 -13.49 -14.79 -1.46
CA PRO A 74 -13.93 -15.43 -0.23
C PRO A 74 -13.22 -14.90 1.01
N ASN A 75 -12.11 -14.17 0.85
CA ASN A 75 -11.31 -13.64 1.94
C ASN A 75 -12.09 -12.58 2.73
N LEU A 76 -12.24 -12.80 4.04
CA LEU A 76 -13.01 -11.91 4.91
C LEU A 76 -12.42 -10.50 5.01
N PHE A 77 -11.10 -10.35 4.90
CA PHE A 77 -10.45 -9.04 4.93
C PHE A 77 -10.74 -8.25 3.64
N VAL A 78 -10.71 -8.91 2.48
CA VAL A 78 -11.07 -8.31 1.20
C VAL A 78 -12.54 -7.87 1.21
N LYS A 79 -13.45 -8.71 1.76
CA LYS A 79 -14.86 -8.35 1.90
C LYS A 79 -15.07 -7.11 2.78
N GLN A 80 -14.29 -6.98 3.84
CA GLN A 80 -14.36 -5.79 4.69
C GLN A 80 -13.83 -4.54 4.00
N ASP A 81 -12.75 -4.63 3.23
CA ASP A 81 -12.24 -3.50 2.44
C ASP A 81 -13.31 -3.00 1.44
N VAL A 82 -13.94 -3.94 0.72
CA VAL A 82 -15.08 -3.61 -0.17
C VAL A 82 -16.24 -2.96 0.59
N ALA A 83 -16.56 -3.46 1.79
CA ALA A 83 -17.63 -2.90 2.61
C ALA A 83 -17.33 -1.48 3.10
N TYR A 84 -16.09 -1.18 3.50
CA TYR A 84 -15.66 0.18 3.86
C TYR A 84 -15.77 1.14 2.67
N SER A 85 -15.33 0.70 1.49
CA SER A 85 -15.44 1.49 0.25
C SER A 85 -16.90 1.74 -0.13
N ALA A 86 -17.76 0.71 -0.04
CA ALA A 86 -19.20 0.83 -0.32
C ALA A 86 -19.93 1.75 0.68
N ALA A 87 -19.45 1.82 1.92
CA ALA A 87 -19.96 2.74 2.94
C ALA A 87 -19.47 4.19 2.75
N GLY A 88 -18.74 4.48 1.68
CA GLY A 88 -18.23 5.81 1.38
C GLY A 88 -17.11 6.28 2.32
N LYS A 89 -16.40 5.36 2.98
CA LYS A 89 -15.24 5.69 3.79
C LYS A 89 -14.05 6.06 2.91
N ASN A 90 -13.29 7.06 3.33
CA ASN A 90 -12.13 7.54 2.61
C ASN A 90 -10.93 6.59 2.83
N PRO A 91 -10.41 5.91 1.79
CA PRO A 91 -9.23 5.08 1.95
C PRO A 91 -8.00 5.92 2.27
N VAL A 92 -7.12 5.38 3.08
CA VAL A 92 -5.81 5.97 3.36
C VAL A 92 -4.77 5.27 2.48
N SER A 93 -4.09 6.04 1.66
CA SER A 93 -3.07 5.48 0.76
C SER A 93 -1.77 5.18 1.50
N TRP A 94 -1.16 4.04 1.18
CA TRP A 94 0.22 3.76 1.55
C TRP A 94 1.16 4.68 0.77
N ASN A 95 2.02 5.39 1.47
CA ASN A 95 2.96 6.34 0.87
C ASN A 95 4.38 5.79 0.74
N PHE A 96 4.56 4.47 0.73
CA PHE A 96 5.86 3.84 0.56
C PHE A 96 6.68 4.36 -0.64
N PRO A 97 6.09 4.59 -1.83
CA PRO A 97 6.83 5.12 -2.97
C PRO A 97 7.41 6.52 -2.75
N THR A 98 6.90 7.27 -1.77
CA THR A 98 7.39 8.62 -1.45
C THR A 98 8.45 8.62 -0.38
N MET A 99 8.67 7.51 0.31
CA MET A 99 9.72 7.40 1.33
C MET A 99 11.11 7.55 0.70
N PRO A 100 12.03 8.25 1.35
CA PRO A 100 13.34 8.52 0.74
C PRO A 100 14.17 7.25 0.56
N SER A 101 14.24 6.38 1.56
CA SER A 101 14.99 5.12 1.48
C SER A 101 14.57 4.13 2.57
N GLU A 102 15.03 2.88 2.43
CA GLU A 102 14.94 1.87 3.48
C GLU A 102 15.79 2.24 4.71
N GLU A 103 16.92 2.90 4.51
CA GLU A 103 17.79 3.34 5.60
C GLU A 103 17.08 4.38 6.46
N TRP A 104 16.46 5.38 5.85
CA TRP A 104 15.63 6.35 6.56
C TRP A 104 14.50 5.66 7.35
N LYS A 105 13.76 4.76 6.72
CA LYS A 105 12.67 4.02 7.35
C LYS A 105 13.14 3.26 8.59
N ASN A 106 14.26 2.57 8.48
CA ASN A 106 14.85 1.80 9.59
C ASN A 106 15.35 2.71 10.70
N GLY A 107 15.94 3.86 10.37
CA GLY A 107 16.38 4.88 11.33
C GLY A 107 15.23 5.45 12.14
N VAL A 108 14.13 5.82 11.46
CA VAL A 108 12.89 6.27 12.13
C VAL A 108 12.29 5.16 13.01
N GLY A 109 12.24 3.93 12.51
CA GLY A 109 11.76 2.78 13.28
C GLY A 109 12.57 2.53 14.54
N SER A 110 13.89 2.68 14.47
CA SER A 110 14.79 2.55 15.63
C SER A 110 14.55 3.65 16.66
N ALA A 111 14.39 4.91 16.22
CA ALA A 111 14.09 6.04 17.10
C ALA A 111 12.73 5.88 17.78
N LEU A 112 11.70 5.44 17.04
CA LEU A 112 10.38 5.14 17.61
C LEU A 112 10.44 4.01 18.64
N SER A 113 11.24 2.98 18.41
CA SER A 113 11.42 1.88 19.35
C SER A 113 12.10 2.34 20.65
N ALA A 114 13.10 3.22 20.54
CA ALA A 114 13.75 3.82 21.70
C ALA A 114 12.76 4.70 22.50
N TYR A 115 11.96 5.52 21.82
CA TYR A 115 10.94 6.33 22.47
C TYR A 115 9.85 5.45 23.14
N ALA A 116 9.45 4.37 22.49
CA ALA A 116 8.48 3.44 23.10
C ALA A 116 9.00 2.76 24.37
N ALA A 117 10.31 2.51 24.44
CA ALA A 117 10.95 1.92 25.61
C ALA A 117 11.16 2.94 26.75
N ASP A 118 11.43 4.20 26.42
CA ASP A 118 11.67 5.27 27.37
C ASP A 118 11.17 6.60 26.81
N GLN A 119 10.00 7.06 27.27
CA GLN A 119 9.28 8.22 26.77
C GLN A 119 9.82 9.53 27.34
N THR A 120 11.07 9.84 27.02
CA THR A 120 11.72 11.10 27.37
C THR A 120 11.63 12.11 26.23
N ASP A 121 11.74 13.41 26.55
CA ASP A 121 11.80 14.48 25.54
C ASP A 121 12.99 14.26 24.58
N ALA A 122 14.13 13.80 25.08
CA ALA A 122 15.31 13.54 24.26
C ALA A 122 15.07 12.41 23.23
N ASN A 123 14.37 11.35 23.60
CA ASN A 123 14.00 10.28 22.69
C ASN A 123 12.94 10.76 21.69
N TRP A 124 12.02 11.62 22.11
CA TRP A 124 11.06 12.24 21.18
C TRP A 124 11.75 13.14 20.17
N ASP A 125 12.67 13.99 20.61
CA ASP A 125 13.47 14.84 19.71
C ASP A 125 14.27 14.00 18.71
N ALA A 126 14.78 12.83 19.12
CA ALA A 126 15.44 11.89 18.22
C ALA A 126 14.49 11.33 17.16
N VAL A 127 13.22 11.06 17.50
CA VAL A 127 12.20 10.65 16.51
C VAL A 127 11.94 11.78 15.52
N VAL A 128 11.75 13.00 16.00
CA VAL A 128 11.51 14.17 15.14
C VAL A 128 12.68 14.41 14.20
N THR A 129 13.91 14.36 14.71
CA THR A 129 15.13 14.52 13.92
C THR A 129 15.25 13.43 12.86
N ALA A 130 15.08 12.17 13.23
CA ALA A 130 15.16 11.06 12.30
C ALA A 130 14.10 11.17 11.19
N PHE A 131 12.89 11.58 11.54
CA PHE A 131 11.79 11.71 10.60
C PHE A 131 11.97 12.93 9.69
N VAL A 132 12.12 14.10 10.24
CA VAL A 132 12.07 15.37 9.49
C VAL A 132 13.41 15.69 8.84
N ASP A 133 14.48 15.75 9.63
CA ASP A 133 15.80 16.12 9.12
C ASP A 133 16.40 15.00 8.27
N GLY A 134 16.16 13.74 8.66
CA GLY A 134 16.54 12.57 7.87
C GLY A 134 15.86 12.56 6.50
N TRP A 135 14.55 12.83 6.44
CA TRP A 135 13.82 12.94 5.18
C TRP A 135 14.42 14.04 4.29
N ALA A 136 14.57 15.24 4.85
CA ALA A 136 15.10 16.38 4.10
C ALA A 136 16.51 16.11 3.56
N SER A 137 17.36 15.50 4.37
CA SER A 137 18.73 15.17 3.99
C SER A 137 18.81 14.17 2.83
N GLU A 138 18.03 13.10 2.89
CA GLU A 138 18.01 12.11 1.81
C GLU A 138 17.32 12.62 0.54
N TYR A 139 16.33 13.47 0.67
CA TYR A 139 15.68 14.08 -0.49
C TYR A 139 16.63 15.01 -1.24
N ALA A 140 17.49 15.73 -0.52
CA ALA A 140 18.51 16.58 -1.11
C ALA A 140 19.57 15.80 -1.91
N LEU A 141 19.78 14.51 -1.60
CA LEU A 141 20.70 13.64 -2.35
C LEU A 141 20.12 13.09 -3.66
N LYS A 142 18.80 13.17 -3.82
CA LYS A 142 18.10 12.67 -5.02
C LYS A 142 17.93 13.71 -6.14
N GLY A 143 18.19 14.96 -5.85
CA GLY A 143 18.15 16.07 -6.82
C GLY A 143 19.42 16.19 -7.56
#